data_181cd3c2ed23d7cbef5a27ee5cf92ac0
#
_entry.id   181cd3c2ed23d7cbef5a27ee5cf92ac0
#
_cell.length_a   1.000
_cell.length_b   1.000
_cell.length_c   1.000
_cell.angle_alpha   90.00
_cell.angle_beta   90.00
_cell.angle_gamma   90.00
#
_symmetry.space_group_name_H-M   'P 1'
#
loop_
_entity.id
_entity.type
_entity.pdbx_description
1 polymer ?
#
loop_
_entity_poly.entity_id
_entity_poly.type
_entity_poly.pdbx_seq_one_letter_code
_entity_poly.pdbx_strand_id
1 'polypeptide(L)'
;MIRVGIVGGTGYTGVELLRILVLHKDVNITVVTSRSDAGQSVAAQYPSLRGLCQIVFSEPDIDNLAQCDVVFFATPNGAAMLMAEQLLARDVKVIDLSADFRIKDVKEWEKWYGMEHACPDLIKLAVYGLPEVNRDAIKQANLIACPGCYPTAVQLGFLPLLENNLIDPAHLIADVKSGVSGAGRKAQVIGLMSEAGESFKAYAVAGHRHLPEITQGLEMASKQSIGLTFVPHLTPMIRGIHATLYSQVNADVKNVQALFEQRYQNEPFVDVLPFGEHPDTRNVRGSNKCQIAIQQPQGSDVLVVLSVIDNLVKGAAGQAVQNMNLMFGLSEVLGLEAVALYP
;
A
#
# COMPACT_ATOMS: atom_id res chain seq x y z
N MET A 1 -19.22 16.69 4.74
CA MET A 1 -18.86 15.47 4.00
C MET A 1 -17.79 15.82 2.98
N ILE A 2 -16.72 15.06 2.95
CA ILE A 2 -15.59 15.22 2.01
C ILE A 2 -16.03 14.74 0.63
N ARG A 3 -15.90 15.58 -0.38
CA ARG A 3 -16.18 15.22 -1.78
C ARG A 3 -14.98 14.49 -2.35
N VAL A 4 -15.20 13.26 -2.78
CA VAL A 4 -14.14 12.36 -3.24
C VAL A 4 -14.24 12.09 -4.73
N GLY A 5 -13.11 12.24 -5.43
CA GLY A 5 -12.90 11.78 -6.80
C GLY A 5 -12.04 10.51 -6.82
N ILE A 6 -12.35 9.57 -7.71
CA ILE A 6 -11.56 8.36 -7.94
C ILE A 6 -11.20 8.27 -9.43
N VAL A 7 -9.92 8.40 -9.75
CA VAL A 7 -9.43 8.16 -11.10
C VAL A 7 -9.00 6.71 -11.23
N GLY A 8 -9.59 5.97 -12.18
CA GLY A 8 -9.32 4.54 -12.39
C GLY A 8 -10.21 3.60 -11.57
N GLY A 9 -11.51 3.90 -11.50
CA GLY A 9 -12.50 3.15 -10.72
C GLY A 9 -12.74 1.70 -11.16
N THR A 10 -12.22 1.27 -12.32
CA THR A 10 -12.42 -0.09 -12.85
C THR A 10 -11.29 -1.08 -12.52
N GLY A 11 -10.15 -0.60 -11.97
CA GLY A 11 -9.09 -1.47 -11.44
C GLY A 11 -9.46 -2.10 -10.09
N TYR A 12 -8.72 -3.14 -9.66
CA TYR A 12 -8.96 -3.76 -8.34
C TYR A 12 -8.82 -2.77 -7.18
N THR A 13 -7.83 -1.89 -7.23
CA THR A 13 -7.65 -0.83 -6.23
C THR A 13 -8.79 0.17 -6.26
N GLY A 14 -9.28 0.55 -7.46
CA GLY A 14 -10.41 1.46 -7.61
C GLY A 14 -11.71 0.91 -7.05
N VAL A 15 -12.04 -0.36 -7.34
CA VAL A 15 -13.24 -0.99 -6.77
C VAL A 15 -13.12 -1.20 -5.26
N GLU A 16 -11.91 -1.43 -4.75
CA GLU A 16 -11.67 -1.54 -3.32
C GLU A 16 -11.85 -0.20 -2.60
N LEU A 17 -11.39 0.92 -3.19
CA LEU A 17 -11.70 2.27 -2.72
C LEU A 17 -13.22 2.49 -2.68
N LEU A 18 -13.94 2.16 -3.75
CA LEU A 18 -15.40 2.26 -3.80
C LEU A 18 -16.05 1.47 -2.66
N ARG A 19 -15.64 0.21 -2.46
CA ARG A 19 -16.17 -0.66 -1.40
C ARG A 19 -16.03 -0.06 0.00
N ILE A 20 -14.90 0.58 0.27
CA ILE A 20 -14.62 1.21 1.57
C ILE A 20 -15.38 2.53 1.69
N LEU A 21 -15.27 3.39 0.68
CA LEU A 21 -15.76 4.77 0.75
C LEU A 21 -17.28 4.91 0.68
N VAL A 22 -18.01 3.97 0.06
CA VAL A 22 -19.48 3.99 0.05
C VAL A 22 -20.10 3.80 1.45
N LEU A 23 -19.34 3.25 2.39
CA LEU A 23 -19.75 3.04 3.78
C LEU A 23 -19.14 4.09 4.74
N HIS A 24 -18.28 4.97 4.23
CA HIS A 24 -17.61 5.98 5.05
C HIS A 24 -18.53 7.17 5.35
N LYS A 25 -18.80 7.43 6.64
CA LYS A 25 -19.86 8.37 7.08
C LYS A 25 -19.61 9.83 6.70
N ASP A 26 -18.33 10.24 6.57
CA ASP A 26 -17.95 11.62 6.28
C ASP A 26 -17.54 11.85 4.81
N VAL A 27 -17.77 10.86 3.94
CA VAL A 27 -17.42 10.91 2.52
C VAL A 27 -18.66 10.94 1.64
N ASN A 28 -18.58 11.72 0.58
CA ASN A 28 -19.47 11.67 -0.57
C ASN A 28 -18.61 11.43 -1.83
N ILE A 29 -18.75 10.27 -2.45
CA ILE A 29 -18.10 9.98 -3.74
C ILE A 29 -18.83 10.79 -4.81
N THR A 30 -18.14 11.72 -5.48
CA THR A 30 -18.76 12.62 -6.47
C THR A 30 -18.35 12.31 -7.90
N VAL A 31 -17.12 11.85 -8.11
CA VAL A 31 -16.58 11.57 -9.44
C VAL A 31 -15.87 10.22 -9.41
N VAL A 32 -16.20 9.33 -10.35
CA VAL A 32 -15.46 8.09 -10.58
C VAL A 32 -15.16 7.99 -12.07
N THR A 33 -13.89 7.84 -12.43
CA THR A 33 -13.52 7.85 -13.84
C THR A 33 -13.08 6.49 -14.36
N SER A 34 -13.42 6.22 -15.61
CA SER A 34 -12.89 5.12 -16.43
C SER A 34 -12.94 5.54 -17.90
N ARG A 35 -11.84 5.36 -18.62
CA ARG A 35 -11.80 5.65 -20.07
C ARG A 35 -12.57 4.62 -20.90
N SER A 36 -12.56 3.35 -20.48
CA SER A 36 -13.22 2.26 -21.19
C SER A 36 -14.72 2.13 -20.91
N ASP A 37 -15.17 2.62 -19.74
CA ASP A 37 -16.51 2.36 -19.22
C ASP A 37 -17.29 3.67 -18.96
N ALA A 38 -16.83 4.81 -19.50
CA ALA A 38 -17.53 6.10 -19.40
C ALA A 38 -18.97 5.96 -19.93
N GLY A 39 -19.93 6.52 -19.16
CA GLY A 39 -21.36 6.38 -19.43
C GLY A 39 -22.01 5.16 -18.80
N GLN A 40 -21.28 4.20 -18.25
CA GLN A 40 -21.82 3.03 -17.55
C GLN A 40 -22.00 3.30 -16.06
N SER A 41 -23.04 2.72 -15.46
CA SER A 41 -23.24 2.79 -14.00
C SER A 41 -22.18 1.97 -13.26
N VAL A 42 -21.60 2.54 -12.20
CA VAL A 42 -20.67 1.84 -11.29
C VAL A 42 -21.35 0.59 -10.70
N ALA A 43 -22.62 0.68 -10.31
CA ALA A 43 -23.38 -0.43 -9.75
C ALA A 43 -23.78 -1.50 -10.80
N ALA A 44 -23.78 -1.18 -12.10
CA ALA A 44 -23.93 -2.17 -13.16
C ALA A 44 -22.63 -2.98 -13.35
N GLN A 45 -21.48 -2.32 -13.31
CA GLN A 45 -20.17 -2.97 -13.36
C GLN A 45 -19.87 -3.78 -12.09
N TYR A 46 -20.30 -3.27 -10.92
CA TYR A 46 -20.06 -3.87 -9.61
C TYR A 46 -21.41 -4.06 -8.86
N PRO A 47 -22.14 -5.17 -9.12
CA PRO A 47 -23.47 -5.38 -8.55
C PRO A 47 -23.53 -5.38 -7.01
N SER A 48 -22.41 -5.64 -6.33
CA SER A 48 -22.30 -5.54 -4.87
C SER A 48 -22.47 -4.11 -4.33
N LEU A 49 -22.36 -3.10 -5.20
CA LEU A 49 -22.53 -1.67 -4.83
C LEU A 49 -23.96 -1.16 -5.15
N ARG A 50 -24.89 -2.02 -5.56
CA ARG A 50 -26.30 -1.63 -5.80
C ARG A 50 -26.95 -1.08 -4.53
N GLY A 51 -27.62 0.05 -4.67
CA GLY A 51 -28.25 0.75 -3.55
C GLY A 51 -27.29 1.60 -2.72
N LEU A 52 -25.96 1.43 -2.89
CA LEU A 52 -24.93 2.17 -2.17
C LEU A 52 -24.24 3.21 -3.05
N CYS A 53 -24.07 2.96 -4.35
CA CYS A 53 -23.42 3.83 -5.30
C CYS A 53 -24.31 4.03 -6.54
N GLN A 54 -24.68 5.28 -6.83
CA GLN A 54 -25.51 5.63 -8.01
C GLN A 54 -24.72 6.36 -9.10
N ILE A 55 -23.39 6.40 -8.97
CA ILE A 55 -22.49 7.14 -9.86
C ILE A 55 -22.38 6.42 -11.20
N VAL A 56 -22.25 7.22 -12.26
CA VAL A 56 -21.90 6.79 -13.60
C VAL A 56 -20.42 7.12 -13.84
N PHE A 57 -19.67 6.22 -14.44
CA PHE A 57 -18.28 6.49 -14.81
C PHE A 57 -18.23 7.64 -15.81
N SER A 58 -17.28 8.56 -15.62
CA SER A 58 -16.96 9.62 -16.56
C SER A 58 -15.56 9.45 -17.15
N GLU A 59 -15.25 10.16 -18.22
CA GLU A 59 -13.86 10.37 -18.63
C GLU A 59 -13.09 11.14 -17.56
N PRO A 60 -11.76 10.93 -17.43
CA PRO A 60 -10.92 11.76 -16.58
C PRO A 60 -10.89 13.21 -17.11
N ASP A 61 -11.50 14.11 -16.37
CA ASP A 61 -11.58 15.53 -16.69
C ASP A 61 -11.19 16.35 -15.46
N ILE A 62 -10.29 17.33 -15.65
CA ILE A 62 -9.74 18.15 -14.57
C ILE A 62 -10.81 19.03 -13.93
N ASP A 63 -11.74 19.61 -14.71
CA ASP A 63 -12.73 20.54 -14.18
C ASP A 63 -13.76 19.81 -13.32
N ASN A 64 -14.12 18.59 -13.69
CA ASN A 64 -14.96 17.73 -12.87
C ASN A 64 -14.24 17.27 -11.59
N LEU A 65 -12.98 16.86 -11.69
CA LEU A 65 -12.18 16.43 -10.53
C LEU A 65 -11.88 17.58 -9.58
N ALA A 66 -11.76 18.80 -10.08
CA ALA A 66 -11.54 20.01 -9.28
C ALA A 66 -12.74 20.39 -8.40
N GLN A 67 -13.89 19.75 -8.57
CA GLN A 67 -15.04 19.92 -7.68
C GLN A 67 -14.93 19.06 -6.41
N CYS A 68 -13.95 18.16 -6.35
CA CYS A 68 -13.66 17.31 -5.20
C CYS A 68 -12.76 18.00 -4.18
N ASP A 69 -12.80 17.57 -2.95
CA ASP A 69 -11.87 18.00 -1.89
C ASP A 69 -10.59 17.15 -1.91
N VAL A 70 -10.71 15.90 -2.39
CA VAL A 70 -9.59 14.97 -2.57
C VAL A 70 -9.82 14.05 -3.77
N VAL A 71 -8.74 13.74 -4.49
CA VAL A 71 -8.76 12.81 -5.63
C VAL A 71 -7.77 11.67 -5.37
N PHE A 72 -8.27 10.44 -5.48
CA PHE A 72 -7.47 9.21 -5.44
C PHE A 72 -7.11 8.78 -6.86
N PHE A 73 -5.84 8.49 -7.09
CA PHE A 73 -5.36 7.92 -8.34
C PHE A 73 -5.11 6.41 -8.19
N ALA A 74 -6.09 5.61 -8.60
CA ALA A 74 -6.00 4.15 -8.66
C ALA A 74 -5.67 3.67 -10.08
N THR A 75 -4.66 4.30 -10.68
CA THR A 75 -4.29 4.20 -12.10
C THR A 75 -2.98 3.45 -12.30
N PRO A 76 -2.66 3.02 -13.52
CA PRO A 76 -1.30 2.69 -13.89
C PRO A 76 -0.34 3.88 -13.68
N ASN A 77 0.95 3.58 -13.53
CA ASN A 77 2.01 4.58 -13.41
C ASN A 77 2.00 5.56 -14.59
N GLY A 78 2.33 6.81 -14.34
CA GLY A 78 2.37 7.88 -15.33
C GLY A 78 1.07 8.65 -15.49
N ALA A 79 -0.01 8.28 -14.81
CA ALA A 79 -1.29 8.97 -14.94
C ALA A 79 -1.48 10.08 -13.88
N ALA A 80 -1.09 9.85 -12.64
CA ALA A 80 -1.22 10.83 -11.57
C ALA A 80 -0.34 12.05 -11.83
N MET A 81 0.90 11.86 -12.26
CA MET A 81 1.84 12.96 -12.55
C MET A 81 1.39 13.90 -13.69
N LEU A 82 0.46 13.48 -14.56
CA LEU A 82 -0.10 14.34 -15.62
C LEU A 82 -1.20 15.27 -15.12
N MET A 83 -1.80 15.01 -13.97
CA MET A 83 -2.99 15.72 -13.48
C MET A 83 -2.77 16.36 -12.10
N ALA A 84 -1.83 15.85 -11.31
CA ALA A 84 -1.63 16.24 -9.92
C ALA A 84 -1.35 17.74 -9.76
N GLU A 85 -0.49 18.32 -10.60
CA GLU A 85 -0.15 19.75 -10.53
C GLU A 85 -1.38 20.65 -10.71
N GLN A 86 -2.23 20.33 -11.69
CA GLN A 86 -3.43 21.10 -11.98
C GLN A 86 -4.49 20.99 -10.88
N LEU A 87 -4.59 19.83 -10.20
CA LEU A 87 -5.50 19.63 -9.08
C LEU A 87 -5.00 20.35 -7.82
N LEU A 88 -3.71 20.25 -7.51
CA LEU A 88 -3.09 20.95 -6.38
C LEU A 88 -3.19 22.48 -6.52
N ALA A 89 -3.03 23.00 -7.74
CA ALA A 89 -3.20 24.44 -8.04
C ALA A 89 -4.66 24.93 -7.85
N ARG A 90 -5.61 24.01 -7.71
CA ARG A 90 -7.04 24.28 -7.44
C ARG A 90 -7.44 23.83 -6.02
N ASP A 91 -6.47 23.74 -5.11
CA ASP A 91 -6.65 23.36 -3.71
C ASP A 91 -7.27 21.95 -3.50
N VAL A 92 -7.21 21.07 -4.50
CA VAL A 92 -7.65 19.68 -4.39
C VAL A 92 -6.50 18.83 -3.86
N LYS A 93 -6.73 18.12 -2.76
CA LYS A 93 -5.75 17.16 -2.22
C LYS A 93 -5.63 15.93 -3.13
N VAL A 94 -4.43 15.37 -3.23
CA VAL A 94 -4.13 14.24 -4.11
C VAL A 94 -3.56 13.07 -3.30
N ILE A 95 -4.12 11.88 -3.50
CA ILE A 95 -3.60 10.62 -2.95
C ILE A 95 -3.30 9.68 -4.11
N ASP A 96 -2.01 9.51 -4.39
CA ASP A 96 -1.54 8.65 -5.47
C ASP A 96 -1.28 7.23 -4.99
N LEU A 97 -2.03 6.25 -5.52
CA LEU A 97 -1.82 4.82 -5.30
C LEU A 97 -1.02 4.17 -6.43
N SER A 98 -0.69 4.93 -7.49
CA SER A 98 0.26 4.49 -8.50
C SER A 98 1.68 4.47 -7.91
N ALA A 99 2.70 4.83 -8.62
CA ALA A 99 4.02 4.94 -8.01
C ALA A 99 4.73 6.22 -8.44
N ASP A 100 3.95 7.20 -8.92
CA ASP A 100 4.52 8.38 -9.58
C ASP A 100 5.33 9.24 -8.61
N PHE A 101 5.00 9.24 -7.31
CA PHE A 101 5.64 10.12 -6.32
C PHE A 101 6.36 9.39 -5.18
N ARG A 102 6.54 8.06 -5.26
CA ARG A 102 7.09 7.26 -4.14
C ARG A 102 8.61 7.38 -3.99
N ILE A 103 9.34 7.39 -5.12
CA ILE A 103 10.81 7.40 -5.14
C ILE A 103 11.28 8.85 -5.24
N LYS A 104 12.09 9.29 -4.27
CA LYS A 104 12.56 10.68 -4.18
C LYS A 104 13.59 11.06 -5.23
N ASP A 105 14.39 10.11 -5.67
CA ASP A 105 15.34 10.32 -6.77
C ASP A 105 14.62 10.14 -8.12
N VAL A 106 14.49 11.23 -8.87
CA VAL A 106 13.83 11.27 -10.19
C VAL A 106 14.49 10.31 -11.17
N LYS A 107 15.83 10.26 -11.21
CA LYS A 107 16.57 9.41 -12.15
C LYS A 107 16.37 7.93 -11.83
N GLU A 108 16.35 7.60 -10.53
CA GLU A 108 16.05 6.22 -10.10
C GLU A 108 14.61 5.85 -10.45
N TRP A 109 13.65 6.78 -10.27
CA TRP A 109 12.27 6.57 -10.70
C TRP A 109 12.18 6.32 -12.21
N GLU A 110 12.77 7.20 -13.04
CA GLU A 110 12.76 7.08 -14.50
C GLU A 110 13.39 5.76 -14.98
N LYS A 111 14.50 5.35 -14.37
CA LYS A 111 15.15 4.07 -14.64
C LYS A 111 14.21 2.87 -14.40
N TRP A 112 13.48 2.87 -13.29
CA TRP A 112 12.60 1.75 -12.93
C TRP A 112 11.27 1.73 -13.68
N TYR A 113 10.76 2.90 -14.06
CA TYR A 113 9.47 3.00 -14.74
C TYR A 113 9.61 3.16 -16.26
N GLY A 114 10.80 3.45 -16.78
CA GLY A 114 11.11 3.50 -18.21
C GLY A 114 10.42 4.66 -18.94
N MET A 115 10.17 5.76 -18.25
CA MET A 115 9.57 6.97 -18.80
C MET A 115 10.10 8.21 -18.07
N GLU A 116 10.03 9.38 -18.72
CA GLU A 116 10.34 10.66 -18.11
C GLU A 116 9.23 11.07 -17.12
N HIS A 117 9.62 11.66 -15.99
CA HIS A 117 8.66 12.11 -14.97
C HIS A 117 8.08 13.48 -15.34
N ALA A 118 6.76 13.57 -15.54
CA ALA A 118 6.09 14.78 -16.07
C ALA A 118 6.10 15.99 -15.09
N CYS A 119 6.22 15.76 -13.78
CA CYS A 119 6.23 16.82 -12.75
C CYS A 119 7.22 16.51 -11.62
N PRO A 120 8.54 16.49 -11.88
CA PRO A 120 9.56 16.05 -10.92
C PRO A 120 9.62 16.89 -9.65
N ASP A 121 9.24 18.16 -9.71
CA ASP A 121 9.24 19.03 -8.53
C ASP A 121 8.19 18.62 -7.48
N LEU A 122 7.08 18.01 -7.89
CA LEU A 122 6.07 17.50 -6.97
C LEU A 122 6.56 16.31 -6.15
N ILE A 123 7.56 15.56 -6.63
CA ILE A 123 8.17 14.45 -5.87
C ILE A 123 8.71 14.93 -4.52
N LYS A 124 9.28 16.15 -4.49
CA LYS A 124 9.82 16.77 -3.26
C LYS A 124 8.75 17.10 -2.25
N LEU A 125 7.55 17.49 -2.75
CA LEU A 125 6.41 17.88 -1.93
C LEU A 125 5.57 16.68 -1.46
N ALA A 126 5.62 15.58 -2.18
CA ALA A 126 4.86 14.38 -1.86
C ALA A 126 5.31 13.79 -0.51
N VAL A 127 4.36 13.52 0.37
CA VAL A 127 4.60 12.80 1.62
C VAL A 127 4.37 11.30 1.38
N TYR A 128 5.31 10.47 1.81
CA TYR A 128 5.17 9.02 1.74
C TYR A 128 4.13 8.55 2.76
N GLY A 129 3.03 7.99 2.26
CA GLY A 129 1.80 7.73 2.99
C GLY A 129 1.83 6.43 3.81
N LEU A 130 2.89 6.20 4.59
CA LEU A 130 2.96 5.16 5.62
C LEU A 130 2.69 5.81 6.98
N PRO A 131 1.46 5.72 7.53
CA PRO A 131 1.05 6.44 8.73
C PRO A 131 1.90 6.11 9.95
N GLU A 132 2.34 4.87 10.07
CA GLU A 132 3.17 4.38 11.18
C GLU A 132 4.56 5.05 11.26
N VAL A 133 4.95 5.77 10.18
CA VAL A 133 6.22 6.51 10.09
C VAL A 133 6.00 8.01 9.95
N ASN A 134 5.02 8.43 9.14
CA ASN A 134 4.89 9.81 8.66
C ASN A 134 3.59 10.50 9.11
N ARG A 135 2.92 10.02 10.16
CA ARG A 135 1.58 10.48 10.58
C ARG A 135 1.45 12.00 10.63
N ASP A 136 2.37 12.71 11.26
CA ASP A 136 2.27 14.16 11.41
C ASP A 136 2.52 14.91 10.09
N ALA A 137 3.41 14.42 9.25
CA ALA A 137 3.60 14.96 7.91
C ALA A 137 2.36 14.74 7.01
N ILE A 138 1.72 13.57 7.12
CA ILE A 138 0.48 13.25 6.39
C ILE A 138 -0.65 14.21 6.74
N LYS A 139 -0.83 14.57 8.02
CA LYS A 139 -1.85 15.55 8.46
C LYS A 139 -1.73 16.90 7.76
N GLN A 140 -0.52 17.30 7.37
CA GLN A 140 -0.23 18.58 6.74
C GLN A 140 -0.09 18.49 5.21
N ALA A 141 -0.15 17.29 4.65
CA ALA A 141 0.11 17.08 3.24
C ALA A 141 -1.07 17.47 2.33
N ASN A 142 -0.73 17.91 1.12
CA ASN A 142 -1.67 18.05 0.02
C ASN A 142 -1.46 16.97 -1.06
N LEU A 143 -0.28 16.32 -1.07
CA LEU A 143 0.05 15.23 -1.98
C LEU A 143 0.61 14.05 -1.19
N ILE A 144 -0.06 12.91 -1.28
CA ILE A 144 0.37 11.64 -0.68
C ILE A 144 0.81 10.68 -1.76
N ALA A 145 2.01 10.13 -1.60
CA ALA A 145 2.48 8.96 -2.31
C ALA A 145 2.16 7.70 -1.47
N CYS A 146 1.05 7.03 -1.77
CA CYS A 146 0.64 5.85 -1.03
C CYS A 146 1.59 4.68 -1.30
N PRO A 147 2.13 4.00 -0.28
CA PRO A 147 3.06 2.89 -0.44
C PRO A 147 2.54 1.75 -1.30
N GLY A 148 3.43 1.04 -1.95
CA GLY A 148 3.12 -0.25 -2.56
C GLY A 148 2.82 -1.33 -1.52
N CYS A 149 2.16 -2.40 -1.95
CA CYS A 149 1.75 -3.46 -1.03
C CYS A 149 2.96 -4.22 -0.43
N TYR A 150 3.96 -4.58 -1.23
CA TYR A 150 5.20 -5.18 -0.71
C TYR A 150 5.97 -4.21 0.21
N PRO A 151 6.20 -2.94 -0.18
CA PRO A 151 6.85 -1.97 0.69
C PRO A 151 6.17 -1.81 2.05
N THR A 152 4.84 -1.79 2.10
CA THR A 152 4.10 -1.72 3.36
C THR A 152 4.44 -2.88 4.30
N ALA A 153 4.34 -4.13 3.82
CA ALA A 153 4.59 -5.30 4.65
C ALA A 153 6.05 -5.41 5.08
N VAL A 154 6.99 -5.16 4.15
CA VAL A 154 8.43 -5.31 4.41
C VAL A 154 8.95 -4.23 5.35
N GLN A 155 8.57 -2.96 5.11
CA GLN A 155 9.00 -1.87 5.97
C GLN A 155 8.47 -2.04 7.39
N LEU A 156 7.17 -2.28 7.59
CA LEU A 156 6.60 -2.51 8.92
C LEU A 156 7.28 -3.67 9.66
N GLY A 157 7.73 -4.69 8.95
CA GLY A 157 8.43 -5.80 9.56
C GLY A 157 9.87 -5.48 9.98
N PHE A 158 10.63 -4.68 9.22
CA PHE A 158 12.02 -4.37 9.54
C PHE A 158 12.22 -3.11 10.40
N LEU A 159 11.28 -2.15 10.37
CA LEU A 159 11.43 -0.85 11.02
C LEU A 159 11.86 -0.92 12.49
N PRO A 160 11.22 -1.72 13.39
CA PRO A 160 11.62 -1.71 14.80
C PRO A 160 13.07 -2.17 15.02
N LEU A 161 13.55 -3.09 14.19
CA LEU A 161 14.91 -3.62 14.28
C LEU A 161 15.94 -2.61 13.80
N LEU A 162 15.66 -1.93 12.68
CA LEU A 162 16.56 -0.93 12.09
C LEU A 162 16.59 0.38 12.89
N GLU A 163 15.44 0.86 13.37
CA GLU A 163 15.34 2.05 14.23
C GLU A 163 16.19 1.92 15.51
N ASN A 164 16.42 0.68 15.97
CA ASN A 164 17.19 0.37 17.18
C ASN A 164 18.58 -0.23 16.89
N ASN A 165 19.02 -0.27 15.63
CA ASN A 165 20.33 -0.80 15.23
C ASN A 165 20.60 -2.24 15.70
N LEU A 166 19.59 -3.10 15.71
CA LEU A 166 19.67 -4.46 16.25
C LEU A 166 20.13 -5.49 15.22
N ILE A 167 20.06 -5.17 13.94
CA ILE A 167 20.36 -6.08 12.82
C ILE A 167 21.39 -5.46 11.87
N ASP A 168 22.06 -6.33 11.12
CA ASP A 168 22.93 -5.90 10.04
C ASP A 168 22.13 -5.36 8.85
N PRO A 169 22.19 -4.04 8.55
CA PRO A 169 21.44 -3.45 7.45
C PRO A 169 21.96 -3.84 6.07
N ALA A 170 23.19 -4.38 5.96
CA ALA A 170 23.80 -4.75 4.68
C ALA A 170 23.32 -6.09 4.12
N HIS A 171 22.68 -6.93 4.96
CA HIS A 171 22.31 -8.30 4.59
C HIS A 171 20.88 -8.66 4.96
N LEU A 172 19.92 -7.84 4.51
CA LEU A 172 18.50 -8.11 4.71
C LEU A 172 17.96 -9.00 3.58
N ILE A 173 17.06 -9.92 3.93
CA ILE A 173 16.35 -10.75 2.96
C ILE A 173 14.84 -10.60 3.18
N ALA A 174 14.12 -10.26 2.11
CA ALA A 174 12.67 -10.23 2.08
C ALA A 174 12.16 -11.22 1.03
N ASP A 175 11.73 -12.39 1.48
CA ASP A 175 11.12 -13.43 0.67
C ASP A 175 9.59 -13.32 0.82
N VAL A 176 8.90 -12.81 -0.21
CA VAL A 176 7.54 -12.32 -0.09
C VAL A 176 6.58 -13.00 -1.06
N LYS A 177 5.49 -13.52 -0.54
CA LYS A 177 4.44 -14.21 -1.27
C LYS A 177 3.25 -13.27 -1.45
N SER A 178 2.73 -13.18 -2.69
CA SER A 178 1.59 -12.33 -3.03
C SER A 178 0.50 -13.09 -3.74
N GLY A 179 -0.75 -12.76 -3.43
CA GLY A 179 -1.89 -13.18 -4.21
C GLY A 179 -1.92 -12.53 -5.60
N VAL A 180 -2.60 -13.20 -6.55
CA VAL A 180 -2.65 -12.81 -7.97
C VAL A 180 -3.30 -11.45 -8.22
N SER A 181 -4.15 -10.96 -7.32
CA SER A 181 -4.75 -9.62 -7.44
C SER A 181 -3.71 -8.49 -7.44
N GLY A 182 -2.49 -8.74 -6.92
CA GLY A 182 -1.38 -7.81 -6.97
C GLY A 182 -0.89 -7.48 -8.40
N ALA A 183 -1.15 -8.36 -9.38
CA ALA A 183 -0.87 -8.12 -10.79
C ALA A 183 -1.87 -7.16 -11.47
N GLY A 184 -2.95 -6.77 -10.78
CA GLY A 184 -4.02 -5.92 -11.31
C GLY A 184 -5.05 -6.67 -12.16
N ARG A 185 -6.06 -5.93 -12.66
CA ARG A 185 -7.22 -6.50 -13.40
C ARG A 185 -6.96 -6.70 -14.89
N LYS A 186 -5.85 -6.20 -15.41
CA LYS A 186 -5.56 -6.34 -16.85
C LYS A 186 -5.49 -7.81 -17.22
N ALA A 187 -6.20 -8.19 -18.31
CA ALA A 187 -6.16 -9.55 -18.85
C ALA A 187 -4.73 -9.91 -19.29
N GLN A 188 -4.14 -10.86 -18.61
CA GLN A 188 -2.78 -11.36 -18.85
C GLN A 188 -2.75 -12.86 -18.58
N VAL A 189 -1.88 -13.59 -19.28
CA VAL A 189 -1.71 -15.04 -19.09
C VAL A 189 -1.45 -15.40 -17.63
N ILE A 190 -0.58 -14.66 -16.95
CA ILE A 190 -0.23 -14.89 -15.55
C ILE A 190 -1.42 -14.84 -14.58
N GLY A 191 -2.51 -14.18 -14.96
CA GLY A 191 -3.74 -14.05 -14.17
C GLY A 191 -4.85 -15.02 -14.55
N LEU A 192 -4.65 -15.87 -15.58
CA LEU A 192 -5.63 -16.89 -15.93
C LEU A 192 -5.71 -17.94 -14.84
N MET A 193 -6.90 -18.46 -14.57
CA MET A 193 -7.13 -19.46 -13.53
C MET A 193 -6.26 -20.73 -13.73
N SER A 194 -6.10 -21.17 -14.98
CA SER A 194 -5.27 -22.30 -15.35
C SER A 194 -3.76 -22.08 -15.20
N GLU A 195 -3.33 -20.82 -15.11
CA GLU A 195 -1.92 -20.45 -14.97
C GLU A 195 -1.57 -20.04 -13.52
N ALA A 196 -2.54 -19.44 -12.83
CA ALA A 196 -2.38 -18.95 -11.45
C ALA A 196 -2.81 -20.00 -10.41
N GLY A 197 -3.85 -20.80 -10.74
CA GLY A 197 -4.30 -21.90 -9.88
C GLY A 197 -3.23 -22.98 -9.79
N GLU A 198 -3.01 -23.52 -8.57
CA GLU A 198 -2.01 -24.59 -8.31
C GLU A 198 -0.55 -24.20 -8.67
N SER A 199 -0.28 -22.91 -8.96
CA SER A 199 1.03 -22.39 -9.35
C SER A 199 1.64 -21.53 -8.23
N PHE A 200 2.86 -21.86 -7.83
CA PHE A 200 3.67 -21.05 -6.92
C PHE A 200 5.01 -20.77 -7.59
N LYS A 201 5.30 -19.51 -7.88
CA LYS A 201 6.52 -19.15 -8.62
C LYS A 201 7.12 -17.82 -8.18
N ALA A 202 8.45 -17.76 -8.13
CA ALA A 202 9.17 -16.50 -8.04
C ALA A 202 9.06 -15.72 -9.36
N TYR A 203 9.09 -14.40 -9.29
CA TYR A 203 9.14 -13.52 -10.45
C TYR A 203 9.96 -12.28 -10.16
N ALA A 204 10.46 -11.60 -11.20
CA ALA A 204 11.22 -10.36 -11.10
C ALA A 204 12.35 -10.36 -10.03
N VAL A 205 13.02 -11.52 -9.84
CA VAL A 205 14.08 -11.69 -8.82
C VAL A 205 15.30 -10.82 -9.14
N ALA A 206 15.60 -10.63 -10.43
CA ALA A 206 16.72 -9.76 -10.87
C ALA A 206 16.44 -8.26 -10.66
N GLY A 207 15.18 -7.87 -10.37
CA GLY A 207 14.78 -6.49 -10.11
C GLY A 207 13.27 -6.31 -10.19
N HIS A 208 12.70 -5.77 -9.13
CA HIS A 208 11.27 -5.47 -9.01
C HIS A 208 11.09 -3.98 -8.70
N ARG A 209 10.06 -3.33 -9.27
CA ARG A 209 9.80 -1.88 -9.09
C ARG A 209 9.62 -1.43 -7.64
N HIS A 210 9.26 -2.33 -6.73
CA HIS A 210 9.16 -2.03 -5.30
C HIS A 210 10.51 -2.06 -4.57
N LEU A 211 11.57 -2.62 -5.16
CA LEU A 211 12.88 -2.70 -4.50
C LEU A 211 13.42 -1.31 -4.12
N PRO A 212 13.52 -0.32 -5.02
CA PRO A 212 14.02 1.00 -4.67
C PRO A 212 13.13 1.72 -3.64
N GLU A 213 11.82 1.51 -3.68
CA GLU A 213 10.87 2.07 -2.69
C GLU A 213 11.12 1.48 -1.29
N ILE A 214 11.29 0.16 -1.19
CA ILE A 214 11.60 -0.51 0.08
C ILE A 214 12.95 -0.02 0.62
N THR A 215 13.98 -0.06 -0.21
CA THR A 215 15.34 0.36 0.16
C THR A 215 15.35 1.79 0.67
N GLN A 216 14.76 2.73 -0.08
CA GLN A 216 14.62 4.13 0.33
C GLN A 216 13.97 4.27 1.72
N GLY A 217 12.85 3.58 1.96
CA GLY A 217 12.14 3.68 3.23
C GLY A 217 12.94 3.12 4.40
N LEU A 218 13.66 2.02 4.20
CA LEU A 218 14.52 1.42 5.22
C LEU A 218 15.79 2.26 5.47
N GLU A 219 16.37 2.86 4.44
CA GLU A 219 17.52 3.79 4.57
C GLU A 219 17.14 5.04 5.36
N MET A 220 15.95 5.60 5.11
CA MET A 220 15.43 6.74 5.86
C MET A 220 15.24 6.41 7.36
N ALA A 221 14.81 5.21 7.69
CA ALA A 221 14.62 4.76 9.06
C ALA A 221 15.93 4.47 9.79
N SER A 222 16.85 3.75 9.14
CA SER A 222 18.13 3.34 9.73
C SER A 222 19.20 4.44 9.68
N LYS A 223 19.07 5.40 8.75
CA LYS A 223 20.12 6.36 8.37
C LYS A 223 21.41 5.70 7.90
N GLN A 224 21.30 4.51 7.35
CA GLN A 224 22.39 3.68 6.85
C GLN A 224 22.03 3.14 5.46
N SER A 225 23.03 2.77 4.68
CA SER A 225 22.82 2.08 3.40
C SER A 225 22.25 0.68 3.65
N ILE A 226 21.29 0.28 2.85
CA ILE A 226 20.57 -1.00 2.98
C ILE A 226 20.98 -1.95 1.86
N GLY A 227 21.44 -3.14 2.25
CA GLY A 227 21.61 -4.28 1.35
C GLY A 227 20.39 -5.20 1.45
N LEU A 228 19.48 -5.14 0.46
CA LEU A 228 18.26 -5.91 0.46
C LEU A 228 18.20 -6.91 -0.70
N THR A 229 18.11 -8.20 -0.38
CA THR A 229 17.69 -9.24 -1.31
C THR A 229 16.17 -9.37 -1.26
N PHE A 230 15.49 -8.95 -2.34
CA PHE A 230 14.04 -9.01 -2.42
C PHE A 230 13.59 -10.07 -3.44
N VAL A 231 12.85 -11.08 -2.97
CA VAL A 231 12.38 -12.19 -3.80
C VAL A 231 10.85 -12.28 -3.73
N PRO A 232 10.14 -11.66 -4.68
CA PRO A 232 8.69 -11.77 -4.74
C PRO A 232 8.24 -13.07 -5.39
N HIS A 233 7.17 -13.66 -4.82
CA HIS A 233 6.50 -14.84 -5.37
C HIS A 233 5.03 -14.55 -5.64
N LEU A 234 4.50 -15.18 -6.68
CA LEU A 234 3.06 -15.26 -6.93
C LEU A 234 2.55 -16.61 -6.45
N THR A 235 1.46 -16.60 -5.70
CA THR A 235 0.85 -17.79 -5.09
C THR A 235 -0.58 -17.99 -5.58
N PRO A 236 -1.14 -19.22 -5.50
CA PRO A 236 -2.50 -19.53 -5.97
C PRO A 236 -3.59 -19.02 -5.02
N MET A 237 -3.42 -17.84 -4.45
CA MET A 237 -4.43 -17.13 -3.66
C MET A 237 -4.82 -15.83 -4.36
N ILE A 238 -6.04 -15.32 -4.13
CA ILE A 238 -6.50 -14.09 -4.76
C ILE A 238 -5.89 -12.88 -4.07
N ARG A 239 -6.00 -12.80 -2.74
CA ARG A 239 -5.55 -11.65 -1.91
C ARG A 239 -4.56 -12.10 -0.87
N GLY A 240 -3.76 -11.16 -0.42
CA GLY A 240 -2.83 -11.29 0.69
C GLY A 240 -1.38 -11.12 0.28
N ILE A 241 -0.60 -10.62 1.22
CA ILE A 241 0.86 -10.67 1.19
C ILE A 241 1.32 -11.37 2.46
N HIS A 242 2.26 -12.29 2.31
CA HIS A 242 2.99 -12.90 3.41
C HIS A 242 4.48 -12.65 3.18
N ALA A 243 5.05 -11.71 3.93
CA ALA A 243 6.48 -11.43 3.92
C ALA A 243 7.19 -12.26 5.00
N THR A 244 8.19 -13.03 4.60
CA THR A 244 9.15 -13.67 5.50
C THR A 244 10.46 -12.90 5.41
N LEU A 245 10.81 -12.23 6.48
CA LEU A 245 11.93 -11.30 6.54
C LEU A 245 13.04 -11.90 7.40
N TYR A 246 14.23 -12.04 6.84
CA TYR A 246 15.37 -12.59 7.54
C TYR A 246 16.41 -11.51 7.76
N SER A 247 16.97 -11.46 8.96
CA SER A 247 18.05 -10.56 9.33
C SER A 247 18.98 -11.21 10.37
N GLN A 248 20.23 -10.83 10.31
CA GLN A 248 21.23 -11.26 11.30
C GLN A 248 21.30 -10.24 12.44
N VAL A 249 21.26 -10.71 13.68
CA VAL A 249 21.37 -9.84 14.85
C VAL A 249 22.79 -9.40 15.11
N ASN A 250 22.97 -8.11 15.43
CA ASN A 250 24.28 -7.52 15.74
C ASN A 250 24.72 -7.73 17.20
N ALA A 251 23.78 -8.11 18.09
CA ALA A 251 24.04 -8.21 19.53
C ALA A 251 23.07 -9.21 20.17
N ASP A 252 23.32 -9.55 21.44
CA ASP A 252 22.37 -10.32 22.27
C ASP A 252 21.08 -9.52 22.46
N VAL A 253 20.11 -9.74 21.58
CA VAL A 253 18.85 -9.02 21.54
C VAL A 253 17.88 -9.64 22.53
N LYS A 254 17.92 -9.14 23.76
CA LYS A 254 16.93 -9.54 24.77
C LYS A 254 15.61 -8.85 24.48
N ASN A 255 14.56 -9.67 24.38
CA ASN A 255 13.17 -9.19 24.34
C ASN A 255 12.75 -8.42 23.06
N VAL A 256 13.07 -8.95 21.88
CA VAL A 256 12.61 -8.39 20.58
C VAL A 256 11.09 -8.27 20.52
N GLN A 257 10.36 -9.23 21.13
CA GLN A 257 8.90 -9.20 21.21
C GLN A 257 8.39 -7.90 21.81
N ALA A 258 8.88 -7.53 23.00
CA ALA A 258 8.46 -6.30 23.66
C ALA A 258 8.85 -5.03 22.88
N LEU A 259 9.94 -5.06 22.12
CA LEU A 259 10.31 -3.95 21.23
C LEU A 259 9.24 -3.69 20.18
N PHE A 260 8.77 -4.75 19.51
CA PHE A 260 7.71 -4.63 18.51
C PHE A 260 6.38 -4.20 19.15
N GLU A 261 6.00 -4.81 20.26
CA GLU A 261 4.79 -4.44 21.01
C GLU A 261 4.82 -2.96 21.40
N GLN A 262 5.93 -2.47 21.95
CA GLN A 262 6.10 -1.06 22.32
C GLN A 262 6.06 -0.14 21.09
N ARG A 263 6.73 -0.52 20.00
CA ARG A 263 6.77 0.30 18.77
C ARG A 263 5.38 0.46 18.15
N TYR A 264 4.56 -0.57 18.22
CA TYR A 264 3.26 -0.60 17.54
C TYR A 264 2.05 -0.48 18.47
N GLN A 265 2.23 -0.27 19.79
CA GLN A 265 1.14 -0.20 20.77
C GLN A 265 0.06 0.85 20.47
N ASN A 266 0.42 1.94 19.77
CA ASN A 266 -0.48 3.03 19.39
C ASN A 266 -0.86 3.01 17.90
N GLU A 267 -0.52 1.95 17.17
CA GLU A 267 -0.79 1.81 15.76
C GLU A 267 -2.07 0.99 15.56
N PRO A 268 -3.20 1.63 15.19
CA PRO A 268 -4.50 0.95 15.21
C PRO A 268 -4.60 -0.21 14.22
N PHE A 269 -3.70 -0.23 13.22
CA PHE A 269 -3.73 -1.22 12.16
C PHE A 269 -2.53 -2.18 12.15
N VAL A 270 -1.65 -2.10 13.14
CA VAL A 270 -0.55 -3.07 13.31
C VAL A 270 -0.82 -3.92 14.54
N ASP A 271 -0.87 -5.21 14.35
CA ASP A 271 -1.15 -6.23 15.36
C ASP A 271 0.08 -7.12 15.52
N VAL A 272 0.80 -6.95 16.62
CA VAL A 272 1.94 -7.81 16.97
C VAL A 272 1.39 -9.02 17.70
N LEU A 273 1.48 -10.18 17.08
CA LEU A 273 0.96 -11.43 17.63
C LEU A 273 1.74 -11.87 18.88
N PRO A 274 1.09 -12.56 19.82
CA PRO A 274 1.77 -13.16 20.97
C PRO A 274 2.94 -14.04 20.56
N PHE A 275 3.94 -14.12 21.43
CA PHE A 275 5.11 -14.95 21.19
C PHE A 275 4.73 -16.41 20.89
N GLY A 276 5.30 -16.98 19.83
CA GLY A 276 5.03 -18.34 19.38
C GLY A 276 3.86 -18.48 18.41
N GLU A 277 3.07 -17.44 18.20
CA GLU A 277 2.03 -17.43 17.16
C GLU A 277 2.58 -17.09 15.78
N HIS A 278 1.80 -17.39 14.73
CA HIS A 278 2.15 -17.14 13.33
C HIS A 278 0.98 -16.48 12.60
N PRO A 279 1.22 -15.42 11.80
CA PRO A 279 0.16 -14.77 11.05
C PRO A 279 -0.28 -15.61 9.84
N ASP A 280 -1.55 -15.47 9.47
CA ASP A 280 -2.14 -16.09 8.28
C ASP A 280 -2.81 -15.00 7.42
N THR A 281 -2.65 -15.05 6.11
CA THR A 281 -3.25 -14.09 5.17
C THR A 281 -4.77 -13.99 5.28
N ARG A 282 -5.46 -15.08 5.69
CA ARG A 282 -6.91 -15.06 5.91
C ARG A 282 -7.32 -14.19 7.09
N ASN A 283 -6.46 -14.04 8.11
CA ASN A 283 -6.75 -13.26 9.31
C ASN A 283 -6.73 -11.75 9.06
N VAL A 284 -6.24 -11.30 7.91
CA VAL A 284 -6.19 -9.89 7.49
C VAL A 284 -7.00 -9.61 6.24
N ARG A 285 -7.54 -10.63 5.55
CA ARG A 285 -8.23 -10.51 4.27
C ARG A 285 -9.45 -9.59 4.37
N GLY A 286 -9.48 -8.54 3.53
CA GLY A 286 -10.55 -7.54 3.48
C GLY A 286 -10.48 -6.48 4.58
N SER A 287 -9.51 -6.57 5.50
CA SER A 287 -9.29 -5.60 6.59
C SER A 287 -8.04 -4.74 6.38
N ASN A 288 -7.96 -3.60 7.09
CA ASN A 288 -6.79 -2.73 7.05
C ASN A 288 -5.68 -3.14 8.04
N LYS A 289 -5.68 -4.40 8.49
CA LYS A 289 -4.72 -4.90 9.47
C LYS A 289 -3.42 -5.39 8.81
N CYS A 290 -2.32 -5.15 9.54
CA CYS A 290 -1.03 -5.81 9.37
C CYS A 290 -0.77 -6.67 10.60
N GLN A 291 -0.61 -7.98 10.44
CA GLN A 291 -0.19 -8.86 11.54
C GLN A 291 1.29 -9.16 11.44
N ILE A 292 2.00 -9.05 12.57
CA ILE A 292 3.45 -9.27 12.66
C ILE A 292 3.74 -10.29 13.75
N ALA A 293 4.62 -11.25 13.46
CA ALA A 293 5.18 -12.16 14.45
C ALA A 293 6.70 -12.23 14.32
N ILE A 294 7.40 -12.43 15.42
CA ILE A 294 8.84 -12.47 15.47
C ILE A 294 9.28 -13.84 15.98
N GLN A 295 10.25 -14.45 15.30
CA GLN A 295 10.79 -15.75 15.66
C GLN A 295 12.32 -15.71 15.63
N GLN A 296 12.95 -16.41 16.57
CA GLN A 296 14.39 -16.66 16.54
C GLN A 296 14.60 -18.19 16.49
N PRO A 297 14.75 -18.75 15.27
CA PRO A 297 14.81 -20.21 15.11
C PRO A 297 16.01 -20.81 15.83
N GLN A 298 15.76 -21.81 16.68
CA GLN A 298 16.79 -22.64 17.31
C GLN A 298 17.87 -21.86 18.08
N GLY A 299 17.55 -20.64 18.57
CA GLY A 299 18.54 -19.81 19.27
C GLY A 299 19.68 -19.32 18.39
N SER A 300 19.49 -19.30 17.07
CA SER A 300 20.48 -18.79 16.11
C SER A 300 20.60 -17.25 16.20
N ASP A 301 21.61 -16.71 15.51
CA ASP A 301 21.80 -15.27 15.31
C ASP A 301 20.89 -14.68 14.24
N VAL A 302 19.96 -15.47 13.67
CA VAL A 302 19.00 -15.04 12.67
C VAL A 302 17.65 -14.75 13.33
N LEU A 303 17.13 -13.55 13.08
CA LEU A 303 15.72 -13.21 13.34
C LEU A 303 14.89 -13.40 12.08
N VAL A 304 13.71 -13.97 12.27
CA VAL A 304 12.68 -14.09 11.24
C VAL A 304 11.47 -13.26 11.66
N VAL A 305 11.14 -12.24 10.87
CA VAL A 305 9.90 -11.48 11.06
C VAL A 305 8.92 -11.90 9.98
N LEU A 306 7.72 -12.27 10.41
CA LEU A 306 6.58 -12.58 9.53
C LEU A 306 5.65 -11.37 9.52
N SER A 307 5.38 -10.80 8.35
CA SER A 307 4.49 -9.63 8.22
C SER A 307 3.43 -9.93 7.15
N VAL A 308 2.15 -9.81 7.53
CA VAL A 308 1.02 -10.23 6.70
C VAL A 308 -0.01 -9.11 6.58
N ILE A 309 -0.44 -8.82 5.35
CA ILE A 309 -1.46 -7.81 5.03
C ILE A 309 -2.41 -8.30 3.92
N ASP A 310 -3.58 -7.67 3.80
CA ASP A 310 -4.33 -7.70 2.52
C ASP A 310 -3.68 -6.70 1.55
N ASN A 311 -3.23 -7.19 0.39
CA ASN A 311 -2.53 -6.38 -0.61
C ASN A 311 -3.38 -5.28 -1.24
N LEU A 312 -4.72 -5.41 -1.23
CA LEU A 312 -5.65 -4.40 -1.77
C LEU A 312 -6.17 -3.44 -0.70
N VAL A 313 -6.12 -3.82 0.59
CA VAL A 313 -6.59 -2.96 1.70
C VAL A 313 -5.42 -2.26 2.37
N LYS A 314 -4.74 -2.87 3.35
CA LYS A 314 -3.57 -2.23 4.00
C LYS A 314 -2.43 -2.00 3.01
N GLY A 315 -2.32 -2.84 1.99
CA GLY A 315 -1.34 -2.67 0.92
C GLY A 315 -1.69 -1.63 -0.15
N ALA A 316 -2.90 -1.03 -0.13
CA ALA A 316 -3.36 -0.08 -1.16
C ALA A 316 -4.52 0.80 -0.68
N ALA A 317 -5.78 0.41 -0.98
CA ALA A 317 -6.97 1.26 -0.82
C ALA A 317 -7.25 1.63 0.64
N GLY A 318 -7.14 0.70 1.57
CA GLY A 318 -7.37 0.97 3.00
C GLY A 318 -6.34 1.94 3.57
N GLN A 319 -5.07 1.77 3.22
CA GLN A 319 -4.02 2.72 3.61
C GLN A 319 -4.24 4.11 3.00
N ALA A 320 -4.72 4.19 1.76
CA ALA A 320 -5.06 5.46 1.13
C ALA A 320 -6.23 6.17 1.86
N VAL A 321 -7.26 5.44 2.29
CA VAL A 321 -8.36 5.98 3.11
C VAL A 321 -7.86 6.38 4.51
N GLN A 322 -6.96 5.61 5.13
CA GLN A 322 -6.29 5.96 6.38
C GLN A 322 -5.53 7.29 6.25
N ASN A 323 -4.80 7.49 5.15
CA ASN A 323 -4.14 8.76 4.83
C ASN A 323 -5.14 9.91 4.66
N MET A 324 -6.24 9.70 3.91
CA MET A 324 -7.30 10.69 3.76
C MET A 324 -7.85 11.12 5.12
N ASN A 325 -8.16 10.16 5.99
CA ASN A 325 -8.67 10.47 7.34
C ASN A 325 -7.72 11.41 8.10
N LEU A 326 -6.43 11.12 8.08
CA LEU A 326 -5.40 11.97 8.71
C LEU A 326 -5.32 13.36 8.06
N MET A 327 -5.34 13.45 6.73
CA MET A 327 -5.28 14.72 5.98
C MET A 327 -6.47 15.65 6.27
N PHE A 328 -7.62 15.08 6.64
CA PHE A 328 -8.84 15.85 6.98
C PHE A 328 -9.13 15.91 8.47
N GLY A 329 -8.20 15.48 9.32
CA GLY A 329 -8.34 15.53 10.78
C GLY A 329 -9.44 14.62 11.34
N LEU A 330 -9.81 13.57 10.60
CA LEU A 330 -10.76 12.56 11.04
C LEU A 330 -10.08 11.49 11.89
N SER A 331 -10.89 10.68 12.58
CA SER A 331 -10.38 9.46 13.22
C SER A 331 -9.73 8.55 12.17
N GLU A 332 -8.50 8.15 12.41
CA GLU A 332 -7.67 7.35 11.49
C GLU A 332 -8.35 6.02 11.09
N VAL A 333 -9.16 5.47 11.98
CA VAL A 333 -9.85 4.18 11.78
C VAL A 333 -11.21 4.31 11.09
N LEU A 334 -11.72 5.51 10.90
CA LEU A 334 -13.06 5.73 10.38
C LEU A 334 -13.25 5.10 8.98
N GLY A 335 -14.28 4.25 8.85
CA GLY A 335 -14.58 3.51 7.61
C GLY A 335 -13.64 2.33 7.34
N LEU A 336 -12.71 2.02 8.26
CA LEU A 336 -11.73 0.94 8.14
C LEU A 336 -11.85 -0.13 9.23
N GLU A 337 -12.95 -0.11 9.98
CA GLU A 337 -13.20 -1.01 11.11
C GLU A 337 -13.60 -2.43 10.69
N ALA A 338 -13.64 -2.71 9.39
CA ALA A 338 -14.03 -4.03 8.90
C ALA A 338 -13.13 -5.14 9.44
N VAL A 339 -13.75 -6.16 10.02
CA VAL A 339 -13.08 -7.38 10.45
C VAL A 339 -12.72 -8.22 9.23
N ALA A 340 -11.63 -8.98 9.32
CA ALA A 340 -11.22 -9.87 8.23
C ALA A 340 -12.28 -10.92 7.88
N LEU A 341 -12.38 -11.23 6.59
CA LEU A 341 -13.27 -12.28 6.09
C LEU A 341 -12.66 -13.66 6.38
N TYR A 342 -13.38 -14.47 7.17
CA TYR A 342 -12.98 -15.82 7.51
C TYR A 342 -14.14 -16.80 7.24
N PRO A 343 -13.99 -17.86 6.48
CA PRO A 343 -12.79 -18.38 5.79
C PRO A 343 -12.34 -17.59 4.59
#